data_18996eaf7c22da7dbe0e9a21211a9590
#
_entry.id   18996eaf7c22da7dbe0e9a21211a9590
#
_cell.length_a   1.000
_cell.length_b   1.000
_cell.length_c   1.000
_cell.angle_alpha   90.00
_cell.angle_beta   90.00
_cell.angle_gamma   90.00
#
_symmetry.space_group_name_H-M   'P 1'
#
loop_
_entity.id
_entity.type
_entity.pdbx_description
1 polymer ?
#
loop_
_entity_poly.entity_id
_entity_poly.type
_entity_poly.pdbx_seq_one_letter_code
_entity_poly.pdbx_strand_id
1 'polypeptide(L)'
;MSAATPARRGVADLPLSWDTEAEVTRLTGILGGGDARAAAHAAFHALPTESNLLFTGYVDLRSADVQESMLLTPPATIGELPASDLPDGAAALIHISARGVATHLGAEARAAGLTVEPLAGETPLAGADSDRMTALIGAYWGSGIQITLARGVIAAPIVIKVESPAQGEALVTRIAVTLGENTSATISEEVIGSSAASNTRTGATAGALLATTSEVTLGKGAKLRLASIQELPEDVVYLPVRRHDFGANSELQIAAAQIGARLVRGRIDHQLAGNGSKVRQVEVLFAGGEQLHDLTTYSLHAGEKTVGDLLAKGIFAGKARGFVKGVTTIPRSGRGTNSYLGEFGMLLSKTARSVAIPSLWIDQPDCERAAHGSSVGPIDPNQIFYLRARGLTEAEARRTIVMGYLEPVVAALPLEEEADRLREVLAAKLDAAFAAQSAAAASAA
;
A
#
# COMPACT_ATOMS: atom_id res chain seq x y z
N MET A 1 -42.26 5.98 9.48
CA MET A 1 -41.95 6.36 8.08
C MET A 1 -40.50 6.80 8.09
N SER A 2 -39.58 5.89 7.74
CA SER A 2 -38.16 6.18 7.63
C SER A 2 -37.93 6.98 6.34
N ALA A 3 -37.49 8.23 6.47
CA ALA A 3 -37.08 9.03 5.33
C ALA A 3 -35.86 8.37 4.71
N ALA A 4 -35.99 7.87 3.50
CA ALA A 4 -34.86 7.37 2.73
C ALA A 4 -33.83 8.50 2.59
N THR A 5 -32.65 8.30 3.18
CA THR A 5 -31.50 9.20 2.98
C THR A 5 -31.25 9.29 1.46
N PRO A 6 -31.21 10.47 0.86
CA PRO A 6 -30.95 10.56 -0.58
C PRO A 6 -29.62 9.89 -0.86
N ALA A 7 -29.62 8.97 -1.82
CA ALA A 7 -28.39 8.33 -2.30
C ALA A 7 -27.38 9.44 -2.63
N ARG A 8 -26.32 9.56 -1.82
CA ARG A 8 -25.20 10.44 -2.14
C ARG A 8 -24.75 10.04 -3.54
N ARG A 9 -24.62 11.01 -4.44
CA ARG A 9 -24.04 10.76 -5.78
C ARG A 9 -22.74 10.04 -5.56
N GLY A 10 -22.77 8.70 -5.74
CA GLY A 10 -21.67 7.84 -5.46
C GLY A 10 -20.46 8.28 -6.26
N VAL A 11 -19.31 8.21 -5.65
CA VAL A 11 -18.07 8.12 -6.39
C VAL A 11 -18.26 6.97 -7.36
N ALA A 12 -18.06 7.25 -8.64
CA ALA A 12 -18.45 6.32 -9.67
C ALA A 12 -17.65 5.02 -9.56
N ASP A 13 -18.32 3.98 -9.92
CA ASP A 13 -17.79 2.63 -10.06
C ASP A 13 -16.51 2.62 -10.89
N LEU A 14 -15.63 1.68 -10.58
CA LEU A 14 -14.55 1.28 -11.48
C LEU A 14 -15.18 0.33 -12.52
N PRO A 15 -15.61 0.81 -13.69
CA PRO A 15 -16.14 -0.06 -14.72
C PRO A 15 -14.96 -0.83 -15.34
N LEU A 16 -15.06 -2.15 -15.37
CA LEU A 16 -14.04 -3.04 -15.95
C LEU A 16 -14.75 -3.97 -16.94
N SER A 17 -14.27 -4.03 -18.17
CA SER A 17 -14.87 -4.86 -19.22
C SER A 17 -14.87 -6.35 -18.90
N TRP A 18 -13.95 -6.78 -18.05
CA TRP A 18 -13.84 -8.15 -17.55
C TRP A 18 -14.56 -8.42 -16.23
N ASP A 19 -15.27 -7.45 -15.66
CA ASP A 19 -16.08 -7.64 -14.44
C ASP A 19 -17.38 -8.38 -14.78
N THR A 20 -17.28 -9.70 -14.93
CA THR A 20 -18.37 -10.59 -15.35
C THR A 20 -18.35 -11.93 -14.63
N GLU A 21 -19.54 -12.55 -14.45
CA GLU A 21 -19.65 -13.92 -13.94
C GLU A 21 -18.90 -14.95 -14.82
N ALA A 22 -18.85 -14.72 -16.12
CA ALA A 22 -18.11 -15.57 -17.06
C ALA A 22 -16.61 -15.58 -16.75
N GLU A 23 -16.05 -14.43 -16.41
CA GLU A 23 -14.64 -14.32 -16.03
C GLU A 23 -14.35 -14.97 -14.68
N VAL A 24 -15.24 -14.80 -13.69
CA VAL A 24 -15.16 -15.53 -12.41
C VAL A 24 -15.18 -17.05 -12.64
N THR A 25 -16.06 -17.54 -13.51
CA THR A 25 -16.14 -18.96 -13.86
C THR A 25 -14.85 -19.44 -14.54
N ARG A 26 -14.31 -18.66 -15.47
CA ARG A 26 -13.05 -18.97 -16.16
C ARG A 26 -11.89 -19.09 -15.18
N LEU A 27 -11.73 -18.11 -14.28
CA LEU A 27 -10.68 -18.12 -13.25
C LEU A 27 -10.84 -19.28 -12.26
N THR A 28 -12.07 -19.62 -11.90
CA THR A 28 -12.38 -20.79 -11.07
C THR A 28 -11.91 -22.08 -11.71
N GLY A 29 -12.10 -22.22 -13.03
CA GLY A 29 -11.64 -23.40 -13.76
C GLY A 29 -10.11 -23.54 -13.81
N ILE A 30 -9.36 -22.44 -13.65
CA ILE A 30 -7.89 -22.43 -13.70
C ILE A 30 -7.27 -22.55 -12.30
N LEU A 31 -7.82 -21.83 -11.33
CA LEU A 31 -7.20 -21.60 -10.02
C LEU A 31 -8.02 -22.17 -8.85
N GLY A 32 -9.22 -22.67 -9.09
CA GLY A 32 -10.14 -23.08 -8.03
C GLY A 32 -10.83 -21.93 -7.30
N GLY A 33 -11.43 -22.23 -6.16
CA GLY A 33 -12.03 -21.25 -5.24
C GLY A 33 -13.38 -20.68 -5.67
N GLY A 34 -14.21 -21.46 -6.39
CA GLY A 34 -15.45 -21.00 -6.99
C GLY A 34 -16.40 -20.28 -6.03
N ASP A 35 -16.67 -20.85 -4.87
CA ASP A 35 -17.55 -20.24 -3.86
C ASP A 35 -16.97 -18.94 -3.31
N ALA A 36 -15.66 -18.89 -3.02
CA ALA A 36 -14.99 -17.71 -2.51
C ALA A 36 -14.98 -16.57 -3.55
N ARG A 37 -14.68 -16.89 -4.82
CA ARG A 37 -14.71 -15.93 -5.93
C ARG A 37 -16.09 -15.40 -6.22
N ALA A 38 -17.10 -16.26 -6.25
CA ALA A 38 -18.50 -15.87 -6.48
C ALA A 38 -19.02 -14.98 -5.35
N ALA A 39 -18.71 -15.30 -4.09
CA ALA A 39 -19.04 -14.47 -2.94
C ALA A 39 -18.36 -13.09 -3.01
N ALA A 40 -17.08 -13.05 -3.37
CA ALA A 40 -16.34 -11.80 -3.55
C ALA A 40 -16.88 -10.96 -4.71
N HIS A 41 -17.24 -11.58 -5.84
CA HIS A 41 -17.88 -10.89 -6.97
C HIS A 41 -19.23 -10.27 -6.57
N ALA A 42 -20.07 -11.04 -5.88
CA ALA A 42 -21.34 -10.53 -5.37
C ALA A 42 -21.13 -9.34 -4.39
N ALA A 43 -20.13 -9.43 -3.52
CA ALA A 43 -19.77 -8.36 -2.60
C ALA A 43 -19.24 -7.11 -3.34
N PHE A 44 -18.43 -7.27 -4.39
CA PHE A 44 -17.95 -6.16 -5.21
C PHE A 44 -19.10 -5.33 -5.80
N HIS A 45 -20.18 -5.97 -6.23
CA HIS A 45 -21.37 -5.27 -6.75
C HIS A 45 -22.29 -4.72 -5.66
N ALA A 46 -22.34 -5.35 -4.49
CA ALA A 46 -23.22 -4.93 -3.38
C ALA A 46 -22.61 -3.81 -2.52
N LEU A 47 -21.29 -3.78 -2.36
CA LEU A 47 -20.61 -2.84 -1.48
C LEU A 47 -20.47 -1.44 -2.12
N PRO A 48 -20.63 -0.36 -1.32
CA PRO A 48 -20.31 0.98 -1.79
C PRO A 48 -18.81 1.13 -2.05
N THR A 49 -18.44 2.07 -2.90
CA THR A 49 -17.02 2.40 -3.18
C THR A 49 -16.26 2.82 -1.92
N GLU A 50 -16.95 3.45 -0.98
CA GLU A 50 -16.44 3.76 0.34
C GLU A 50 -17.50 3.40 1.39
N SER A 51 -17.20 2.42 2.22
CA SER A 51 -18.11 1.94 3.27
C SER A 51 -18.15 2.84 4.50
N ASN A 52 -17.08 3.60 4.74
CA ASN A 52 -17.03 4.54 5.86
C ASN A 52 -17.68 5.87 5.47
N LEU A 53 -18.82 6.18 6.08
CA LEU A 53 -19.59 7.41 5.82
C LEU A 53 -18.84 8.70 6.18
N LEU A 54 -17.79 8.63 7.02
CA LEU A 54 -16.92 9.77 7.33
C LEU A 54 -15.97 10.08 6.16
N PHE A 55 -15.63 9.08 5.38
CA PHE A 55 -14.75 9.20 4.23
C PHE A 55 -15.60 9.40 2.99
N THR A 56 -16.02 10.64 2.75
CA THR A 56 -16.70 10.92 1.47
C THR A 56 -15.79 10.54 0.31
N GLY A 57 -16.40 10.06 -0.77
CA GLY A 57 -15.68 9.68 -1.98
C GLY A 57 -14.99 10.86 -2.63
N TYR A 58 -13.74 11.08 -2.26
CA TYR A 58 -12.86 12.08 -2.88
C TYR A 58 -12.24 11.59 -4.19
N VAL A 59 -12.26 10.27 -4.42
CA VAL A 59 -11.63 9.63 -5.57
C VAL A 59 -12.69 9.19 -6.56
N ASP A 60 -12.63 9.74 -7.76
CA ASP A 60 -13.44 9.28 -8.89
C ASP A 60 -12.65 8.21 -9.68
N LEU A 61 -13.00 6.95 -9.47
CA LEU A 61 -12.33 5.82 -10.14
C LEU A 61 -12.64 5.75 -11.65
N ARG A 62 -13.63 6.48 -12.16
CA ARG A 62 -13.84 6.60 -13.62
C ARG A 62 -12.66 7.28 -14.31
N SER A 63 -11.95 8.16 -13.60
CA SER A 63 -10.74 8.80 -14.09
C SER A 63 -9.54 7.85 -14.17
N ALA A 64 -9.71 6.61 -13.71
CA ALA A 64 -8.66 5.59 -13.75
C ALA A 64 -8.29 5.17 -15.18
N ASP A 65 -9.24 5.26 -16.12
CA ASP A 65 -9.03 4.93 -17.55
C ASP A 65 -8.42 3.53 -17.73
N VAL A 66 -9.01 2.54 -17.05
CA VAL A 66 -8.60 1.11 -17.10
C VAL A 66 -9.73 0.18 -17.51
N GLN A 67 -10.86 0.73 -17.96
CA GLN A 67 -12.08 -0.01 -18.30
C GLN A 67 -11.83 -1.11 -19.32
N GLU A 68 -11.06 -0.81 -20.35
CA GLU A 68 -10.76 -1.70 -21.47
C GLU A 68 -9.44 -2.45 -21.28
N SER A 69 -8.90 -2.48 -20.06
CA SER A 69 -7.71 -3.30 -19.77
C SER A 69 -8.03 -4.78 -19.88
N MET A 70 -7.06 -5.56 -20.33
CA MET A 70 -7.17 -7.02 -20.43
C MET A 70 -6.72 -7.66 -19.12
N LEU A 71 -7.60 -8.42 -18.46
CA LEU A 71 -7.23 -9.17 -17.26
C LEU A 71 -6.25 -10.29 -17.59
N LEU A 72 -5.07 -10.25 -16.98
CA LEU A 72 -4.04 -11.26 -17.12
C LEU A 72 -4.31 -12.45 -16.18
N THR A 73 -3.99 -13.64 -16.68
CA THR A 73 -3.98 -14.86 -15.88
C THR A 73 -2.64 -15.56 -16.09
N PRO A 74 -1.60 -15.13 -15.34
CA PRO A 74 -0.29 -15.76 -15.45
C PRO A 74 -0.34 -17.24 -15.06
N PRO A 75 0.69 -18.04 -15.45
CA PRO A 75 0.79 -19.43 -15.01
C PRO A 75 0.72 -19.55 -13.48
N ALA A 76 -0.05 -20.52 -12.99
CA ALA A 76 -0.19 -20.77 -11.55
C ALA A 76 1.06 -21.43 -10.94
N THR A 77 2.00 -21.90 -11.76
CA THR A 77 3.25 -22.52 -11.32
C THR A 77 4.29 -21.46 -10.98
N ILE A 78 5.09 -21.73 -9.94
CA ILE A 78 6.22 -20.87 -9.58
C ILE A 78 7.46 -21.34 -10.36
N GLY A 79 8.04 -20.43 -11.13
CA GLY A 79 9.29 -20.63 -11.84
C GLY A 79 10.52 -20.48 -10.92
N GLU A 80 11.68 -20.88 -11.41
CA GLU A 80 12.96 -20.70 -10.73
C GLU A 80 13.71 -19.52 -11.34
N LEU A 81 14.26 -18.64 -10.49
CA LEU A 81 15.17 -17.55 -10.89
C LEU A 81 16.61 -18.03 -10.82
N PRO A 82 17.50 -17.53 -11.69
CA PRO A 82 18.93 -17.76 -11.58
C PRO A 82 19.48 -17.23 -10.23
N ALA A 83 20.48 -17.90 -9.69
CA ALA A 83 21.14 -17.44 -8.46
C ALA A 83 21.81 -16.06 -8.62
N SER A 84 22.18 -15.70 -9.84
CA SER A 84 22.75 -14.38 -10.17
C SER A 84 21.74 -13.21 -10.00
N ASP A 85 20.45 -13.51 -9.98
CA ASP A 85 19.41 -12.49 -9.85
C ASP A 85 19.10 -12.16 -8.38
N LEU A 86 19.58 -13.00 -7.44
CA LEU A 86 19.44 -12.74 -6.01
C LEU A 86 20.27 -11.50 -5.65
N PRO A 87 19.66 -10.43 -5.10
CA PRO A 87 20.41 -9.26 -4.66
C PRO A 87 21.45 -9.63 -3.59
N ASP A 88 22.58 -8.92 -3.59
CA ASP A 88 23.63 -9.10 -2.59
C ASP A 88 23.05 -8.91 -1.19
N GLY A 89 23.35 -9.84 -0.30
CA GLY A 89 22.87 -9.80 1.08
C GLY A 89 21.41 -10.21 1.28
N ALA A 90 20.66 -10.60 0.23
CA ALA A 90 19.27 -11.07 0.34
C ALA A 90 19.21 -12.58 0.64
N ALA A 91 18.23 -12.98 1.47
CA ALA A 91 17.94 -14.38 1.76
C ALA A 91 17.14 -15.06 0.64
N ALA A 92 16.25 -14.33 -0.01
CA ALA A 92 15.42 -14.82 -1.09
C ALA A 92 15.01 -13.69 -2.03
N LEU A 93 14.73 -14.04 -3.30
CA LEU A 93 14.07 -13.19 -4.27
C LEU A 93 12.79 -13.85 -4.76
N ILE A 94 11.69 -13.09 -4.72
CA ILE A 94 10.38 -13.47 -5.24
C ILE A 94 9.99 -12.41 -6.26
N HIS A 95 9.77 -12.79 -7.49
CA HIS A 95 9.41 -11.88 -8.58
C HIS A 95 8.03 -12.21 -9.12
N ILE A 96 7.13 -11.23 -9.05
CA ILE A 96 5.73 -11.31 -9.51
C ILE A 96 5.56 -10.35 -10.67
N SER A 97 5.09 -10.85 -11.80
CA SER A 97 4.93 -10.07 -13.03
C SER A 97 3.77 -10.59 -13.88
N ALA A 98 3.51 -9.93 -15.00
CA ALA A 98 2.59 -10.41 -16.04
C ALA A 98 2.93 -11.81 -16.58
N ARG A 99 4.16 -12.28 -16.41
CA ARG A 99 4.62 -13.61 -16.83
C ARG A 99 4.40 -14.69 -15.78
N GLY A 100 3.98 -14.34 -14.58
CA GLY A 100 3.80 -15.23 -13.44
C GLY A 100 4.73 -14.92 -12.30
N VAL A 101 4.94 -15.92 -11.45
CA VAL A 101 5.81 -15.84 -10.28
C VAL A 101 7.05 -16.68 -10.51
N ALA A 102 8.20 -16.15 -10.15
CA ALA A 102 9.46 -16.90 -10.11
C ALA A 102 10.23 -16.58 -8.84
N THR A 103 10.99 -17.55 -8.31
CA THR A 103 11.67 -17.39 -7.01
C THR A 103 13.08 -17.94 -7.04
N HIS A 104 13.94 -17.35 -6.19
CA HIS A 104 15.20 -17.95 -5.78
C HIS A 104 15.30 -17.89 -4.25
N LEU A 105 15.49 -19.04 -3.63
CA LEU A 105 15.74 -19.11 -2.19
C LEU A 105 17.26 -19.27 -1.97
N GLY A 106 17.87 -18.33 -1.26
CA GLY A 106 19.28 -18.42 -0.86
C GLY A 106 19.52 -19.49 0.22
N ALA A 107 20.76 -19.69 0.59
CA ALA A 107 21.13 -20.73 1.56
C ALA A 107 20.48 -20.52 2.94
N GLU A 108 20.43 -19.26 3.42
CA GLU A 108 19.83 -18.92 4.71
C GLU A 108 18.33 -19.22 4.72
N ALA A 109 17.60 -18.81 3.67
CA ALA A 109 16.16 -19.03 3.54
C ALA A 109 15.83 -20.53 3.54
N ARG A 110 16.60 -21.33 2.79
CA ARG A 110 16.46 -22.80 2.74
C ARG A 110 16.75 -23.42 4.11
N ALA A 111 17.82 -22.99 4.78
CA ALA A 111 18.20 -23.52 6.10
C ALA A 111 17.15 -23.19 7.16
N ALA A 112 16.51 -22.02 7.08
CA ALA A 112 15.41 -21.62 7.95
C ALA A 112 14.09 -22.33 7.63
N GLY A 113 14.00 -23.05 6.50
CA GLY A 113 12.77 -23.71 6.05
C GLY A 113 11.72 -22.75 5.53
N LEU A 114 12.14 -21.65 4.91
CA LEU A 114 11.23 -20.77 4.16
C LEU A 114 10.63 -21.55 2.97
N THR A 115 9.32 -21.49 2.85
CA THR A 115 8.60 -22.03 1.67
C THR A 115 7.90 -20.92 0.92
N VAL A 116 7.85 -21.05 -0.41
CA VAL A 116 7.06 -20.22 -1.31
C VAL A 116 6.28 -21.15 -2.22
N GLU A 117 4.97 -21.11 -2.11
CA GLU A 117 4.06 -22.03 -2.80
C GLU A 117 2.95 -21.25 -3.51
N PRO A 118 2.33 -21.77 -4.57
CA PRO A 118 1.13 -21.19 -5.13
C PRO A 118 0.03 -21.10 -4.07
N LEU A 119 -0.68 -19.97 -4.03
CA LEU A 119 -1.80 -19.80 -3.12
C LEU A 119 -2.97 -20.67 -3.56
N ALA A 120 -3.55 -21.44 -2.63
CA ALA A 120 -4.71 -22.26 -2.92
C ALA A 120 -5.96 -21.41 -3.23
N GLY A 121 -6.68 -21.77 -4.29
CA GLY A 121 -7.84 -21.04 -4.77
C GLY A 121 -8.98 -20.94 -3.77
N GLU A 122 -9.13 -21.95 -2.94
CA GLU A 122 -10.16 -22.05 -1.90
C GLU A 122 -9.91 -21.11 -0.71
N THR A 123 -8.73 -20.48 -0.60
CA THR A 123 -8.41 -19.54 0.49
C THR A 123 -9.18 -18.23 0.30
N PRO A 124 -10.22 -17.94 1.12
CA PRO A 124 -10.96 -16.70 1.02
C PRO A 124 -10.05 -15.50 1.29
N LEU A 125 -10.32 -14.39 0.65
CA LEU A 125 -9.65 -13.13 0.98
C LEU A 125 -10.40 -12.45 2.14
N ALA A 126 -9.73 -12.30 3.27
CA ALA A 126 -10.32 -11.67 4.44
C ALA A 126 -10.64 -10.19 4.15
N GLY A 127 -11.85 -9.75 4.50
CA GLY A 127 -12.33 -8.39 4.26
C GLY A 127 -13.00 -8.19 2.88
N ALA A 128 -13.06 -9.22 2.03
CA ALA A 128 -13.78 -9.13 0.75
C ALA A 128 -15.30 -8.93 0.91
N ASP A 129 -15.85 -9.21 2.07
CA ASP A 129 -17.25 -8.97 2.44
C ASP A 129 -17.52 -7.56 2.98
N SER A 130 -16.49 -6.75 3.21
CA SER A 130 -16.60 -5.46 3.89
C SER A 130 -15.93 -4.30 3.14
N ASP A 131 -15.07 -4.58 2.16
CA ASP A 131 -14.42 -3.58 1.33
C ASP A 131 -14.48 -3.95 -0.15
N ARG A 132 -14.93 -3.01 -0.96
CA ARG A 132 -15.16 -3.22 -2.39
C ARG A 132 -13.90 -3.55 -3.18
N MET A 133 -12.75 -2.91 -2.89
CA MET A 133 -11.50 -3.20 -3.60
C MET A 133 -10.92 -4.54 -3.19
N THR A 134 -11.05 -4.90 -1.93
CA THR A 134 -10.72 -6.25 -1.44
C THR A 134 -11.60 -7.30 -2.12
N ALA A 135 -12.90 -7.02 -2.28
CA ALA A 135 -13.82 -7.88 -3.01
C ALA A 135 -13.41 -8.05 -4.49
N LEU A 136 -13.02 -6.96 -5.18
CA LEU A 136 -12.50 -7.02 -6.54
C LEU A 136 -11.31 -7.99 -6.65
N ILE A 137 -10.33 -7.84 -5.75
CA ILE A 137 -9.15 -8.71 -5.75
C ILE A 137 -9.57 -10.15 -5.44
N GLY A 138 -10.43 -10.36 -4.46
CA GLY A 138 -10.95 -11.69 -4.09
C GLY A 138 -11.60 -12.43 -5.25
N ALA A 139 -12.35 -11.72 -6.10
CA ALA A 139 -13.02 -12.29 -7.26
C ALA A 139 -12.07 -12.60 -8.43
N TYR A 140 -11.10 -11.70 -8.68
CA TYR A 140 -10.40 -11.65 -9.97
C TYR A 140 -8.89 -11.92 -9.92
N TRP A 141 -8.31 -12.26 -8.74
CA TRP A 141 -6.89 -12.56 -8.72
C TRP A 141 -6.53 -13.73 -9.66
N GLY A 142 -5.54 -13.47 -10.51
CA GLY A 142 -5.04 -14.41 -11.50
C GLY A 142 -3.73 -15.09 -11.12
N SER A 143 -3.08 -14.59 -10.06
CA SER A 143 -1.81 -15.08 -9.54
C SER A 143 -1.77 -14.89 -8.02
N GLY A 144 -1.22 -15.84 -7.29
CA GLY A 144 -1.11 -15.74 -5.84
C GLY A 144 -0.05 -16.66 -5.27
N ILE A 145 0.60 -16.22 -4.19
CA ILE A 145 1.64 -16.97 -3.50
C ILE A 145 1.39 -17.00 -1.98
N GLN A 146 1.81 -18.10 -1.38
CA GLN A 146 1.93 -18.28 0.06
C GLN A 146 3.40 -18.37 0.43
N ILE A 147 3.86 -17.42 1.25
CA ILE A 147 5.20 -17.41 1.85
C ILE A 147 5.07 -17.85 3.29
N THR A 148 5.78 -18.90 3.70
CA THR A 148 5.67 -19.41 5.07
C THR A 148 7.05 -19.60 5.71
N LEU A 149 7.22 -18.98 6.87
CA LEU A 149 8.30 -19.26 7.81
C LEU A 149 7.70 -19.86 9.08
N ALA A 150 7.64 -21.19 9.17
CA ALA A 150 6.97 -21.87 10.28
C ALA A 150 7.73 -21.71 11.61
N ARG A 151 9.06 -21.60 11.56
CA ARG A 151 9.95 -21.46 12.72
C ARG A 151 11.29 -20.85 12.32
N GLY A 152 12.02 -20.31 13.28
CA GLY A 152 13.37 -19.78 13.05
C GLY A 152 13.41 -18.28 12.77
N VAL A 153 14.59 -17.83 12.38
CA VAL A 153 14.90 -16.42 12.10
C VAL A 153 15.60 -16.36 10.75
N ILE A 154 15.19 -15.43 9.93
CA ILE A 154 15.90 -15.04 8.71
C ILE A 154 16.39 -13.61 8.93
N ALA A 155 17.71 -13.42 9.01
CA ALA A 155 18.31 -12.12 9.28
C ALA A 155 18.39 -11.26 8.02
N ALA A 156 18.80 -11.88 6.90
CA ALA A 156 18.85 -11.22 5.61
C ALA A 156 17.44 -10.98 5.03
N PRO A 157 17.24 -9.94 4.22
CA PRO A 157 15.91 -9.61 3.70
C PRO A 157 15.39 -10.65 2.69
N ILE A 158 14.09 -10.88 2.74
CA ILE A 158 13.34 -11.54 1.67
C ILE A 158 12.85 -10.43 0.73
N VAL A 159 13.38 -10.39 -0.48
CA VAL A 159 13.02 -9.37 -1.48
C VAL A 159 11.82 -9.85 -2.30
N ILE A 160 10.77 -9.04 -2.35
CA ILE A 160 9.58 -9.28 -3.18
C ILE A 160 9.49 -8.16 -4.22
N LYS A 161 9.69 -8.49 -5.49
CA LYS A 161 9.51 -7.55 -6.61
C LYS A 161 8.17 -7.78 -7.28
N VAL A 162 7.36 -6.73 -7.35
CA VAL A 162 6.08 -6.75 -8.07
C VAL A 162 6.18 -5.78 -9.24
N GLU A 163 6.16 -6.33 -10.45
CA GLU A 163 6.13 -5.51 -11.67
C GLU A 163 4.71 -5.20 -12.10
N SER A 164 4.44 -3.96 -12.51
CA SER A 164 3.18 -3.59 -13.15
C SER A 164 3.00 -4.35 -14.47
N PRO A 165 1.76 -4.60 -14.91
CA PRO A 165 1.51 -5.05 -16.27
C PRO A 165 1.80 -3.92 -17.27
N ALA A 166 1.79 -4.25 -18.56
CA ALA A 166 1.91 -3.27 -19.64
C ALA A 166 0.64 -2.42 -19.75
N GLN A 167 0.75 -1.30 -20.46
CA GLN A 167 -0.40 -0.45 -20.78
C GLN A 167 -1.51 -1.25 -21.47
N GLY A 168 -2.75 -1.06 -21.06
CA GLY A 168 -3.92 -1.82 -21.53
C GLY A 168 -4.08 -3.20 -20.90
N GLU A 169 -3.30 -3.53 -19.86
CA GLU A 169 -3.38 -4.79 -19.13
C GLU A 169 -3.74 -4.58 -17.67
N ALA A 170 -4.34 -5.59 -17.05
CA ALA A 170 -4.66 -5.64 -15.63
C ALA A 170 -4.02 -6.88 -14.99
N LEU A 171 -3.24 -6.68 -13.94
CA LEU A 171 -2.69 -7.76 -13.11
C LEU A 171 -3.31 -7.66 -11.71
N VAL A 172 -3.98 -8.73 -11.31
CA VAL A 172 -4.57 -8.87 -9.97
C VAL A 172 -3.85 -10.02 -9.27
N THR A 173 -3.17 -9.74 -8.14
CA THR A 173 -2.32 -10.74 -7.46
C THR A 173 -2.49 -10.72 -5.95
N ARG A 174 -2.27 -11.90 -5.32
CA ARG A 174 -2.34 -12.07 -3.86
C ARG A 174 -0.99 -12.55 -3.32
N ILE A 175 -0.54 -11.92 -2.24
CA ILE A 175 0.67 -12.28 -1.52
C ILE A 175 0.27 -12.57 -0.07
N ALA A 176 0.30 -13.84 0.33
CA ALA A 176 0.04 -14.24 1.70
C ALA A 176 1.36 -14.61 2.39
N VAL A 177 1.60 -14.05 3.58
CA VAL A 177 2.79 -14.26 4.39
C VAL A 177 2.38 -14.79 5.75
N THR A 178 2.91 -15.95 6.14
CA THR A 178 2.67 -16.53 7.46
C THR A 178 3.99 -16.70 8.22
N LEU A 179 4.08 -16.03 9.34
CA LEU A 179 5.17 -16.20 10.31
C LEU A 179 4.66 -16.98 11.51
N GLY A 180 5.27 -18.15 11.80
CA GLY A 180 4.95 -19.01 12.92
C GLY A 180 5.33 -18.40 14.28
N GLU A 181 5.10 -19.16 15.35
CA GLU A 181 5.43 -18.69 16.72
C GLU A 181 6.92 -18.36 16.88
N ASN A 182 7.19 -17.20 17.49
CA ASN A 182 8.55 -16.72 17.81
C ASN A 182 9.50 -16.65 16.60
N THR A 183 8.97 -16.54 15.39
CA THR A 183 9.77 -16.33 14.19
C THR A 183 10.14 -14.85 14.00
N SER A 184 11.19 -14.60 13.24
CA SER A 184 11.57 -13.23 12.85
C SER A 184 12.05 -13.19 11.41
N ALA A 185 11.57 -12.20 10.66
CA ALA A 185 11.98 -11.97 9.28
C ALA A 185 11.99 -10.48 8.93
N THR A 186 12.73 -10.14 7.89
CA THR A 186 12.66 -8.84 7.21
C THR A 186 12.19 -9.07 5.77
N ILE A 187 11.21 -8.29 5.31
CA ILE A 187 10.72 -8.30 3.93
C ILE A 187 10.98 -6.92 3.33
N SER A 188 11.55 -6.90 2.13
CA SER A 188 11.67 -5.74 1.27
C SER A 188 10.76 -5.93 0.06
N GLU A 189 9.74 -5.08 -0.08
CA GLU A 189 8.81 -5.08 -1.20
C GLU A 189 9.11 -3.92 -2.14
N GLU A 190 9.41 -4.22 -3.38
CA GLU A 190 9.62 -3.26 -4.46
C GLU A 190 8.46 -3.37 -5.47
N VAL A 191 7.66 -2.31 -5.61
CA VAL A 191 6.59 -2.24 -6.61
C VAL A 191 7.02 -1.30 -7.72
N ILE A 192 7.36 -1.87 -8.87
CA ILE A 192 8.08 -1.16 -9.94
C ILE A 192 7.35 -1.26 -11.28
N GLY A 193 7.73 -0.38 -12.21
CA GLY A 193 7.28 -0.47 -13.59
C GLY A 193 7.83 -1.71 -14.29
N SER A 194 7.05 -2.26 -15.23
CA SER A 194 7.51 -3.39 -16.02
C SER A 194 8.71 -3.02 -16.87
N SER A 195 9.72 -3.88 -16.85
CA SER A 195 10.85 -3.80 -17.78
C SER A 195 10.43 -3.99 -19.25
N ALA A 196 9.26 -4.61 -19.49
CA ALA A 196 8.63 -4.76 -20.79
C ALA A 196 7.82 -3.52 -21.23
N ALA A 197 7.80 -2.43 -20.45
CA ALA A 197 7.03 -1.21 -20.73
C ALA A 197 7.42 -0.46 -22.03
N SER A 198 8.48 -0.88 -22.72
CA SER A 198 8.79 -0.41 -24.07
C SER A 198 7.88 -1.00 -25.15
N ASN A 199 7.09 -2.04 -24.85
CA ASN A 199 6.11 -2.61 -25.74
C ASN A 199 4.71 -2.06 -25.44
N THR A 200 4.54 -0.73 -25.65
CA THR A 200 3.21 -0.15 -25.82
C THR A 200 2.46 -1.00 -26.83
N ARG A 201 1.41 -1.67 -26.39
CA ARG A 201 0.49 -2.35 -27.30
C ARG A 201 -0.03 -1.28 -28.24
N THR A 202 0.39 -1.33 -29.52
CA THR A 202 0.06 -0.32 -30.53
C THR A 202 -1.47 -0.18 -30.57
N GLY A 203 -1.99 0.99 -30.17
CA GLY A 203 -3.43 1.26 -30.13
C GLY A 203 -4.12 1.08 -28.77
N ALA A 204 -3.42 0.74 -27.70
CA ALA A 204 -4.02 0.73 -26.35
C ALA A 204 -4.20 2.20 -25.85
N THR A 205 -5.45 2.57 -25.57
CA THR A 205 -5.80 3.88 -24.98
C THR A 205 -5.96 3.80 -23.46
N ALA A 206 -6.13 2.59 -22.91
CA ALA A 206 -6.32 2.35 -21.48
C ALA A 206 -4.98 2.32 -20.73
N GLY A 207 -4.97 2.81 -19.49
CA GLY A 207 -3.84 2.69 -18.56
C GLY A 207 -3.60 1.24 -18.12
N ALA A 208 -2.51 0.99 -17.39
CA ALA A 208 -2.25 -0.28 -16.73
C ALA A 208 -2.94 -0.34 -15.35
N LEU A 209 -3.48 -1.50 -14.98
CA LEU A 209 -4.06 -1.74 -13.66
C LEU A 209 -3.22 -2.78 -12.90
N LEU A 210 -2.70 -2.39 -11.76
CA LEU A 210 -2.11 -3.31 -10.78
C LEU A 210 -2.96 -3.32 -9.51
N ALA A 211 -3.55 -4.46 -9.17
CA ALA A 211 -4.28 -4.64 -7.92
C ALA A 211 -3.63 -5.76 -7.10
N THR A 212 -3.24 -5.46 -5.87
CA THR A 212 -2.49 -6.41 -5.03
C THR A 212 -3.10 -6.56 -3.66
N THR A 213 -3.01 -7.77 -3.08
CA THR A 213 -3.10 -7.92 -1.63
C THR A 213 -1.77 -8.33 -1.04
N SER A 214 -1.49 -7.85 0.19
CA SER A 214 -0.46 -8.35 1.07
C SER A 214 -1.11 -8.74 2.39
N GLU A 215 -1.28 -10.06 2.60
CA GLU A 215 -1.95 -10.66 3.76
C GLU A 215 -0.89 -11.25 4.68
N VAL A 216 -0.65 -10.59 5.83
CA VAL A 216 0.38 -11.02 6.77
C VAL A 216 -0.27 -11.59 8.03
N THR A 217 0.02 -12.84 8.35
CA THR A 217 -0.37 -13.47 9.61
C THR A 217 0.84 -13.68 10.50
N LEU A 218 0.82 -13.06 11.68
CA LEU A 218 1.88 -13.16 12.66
C LEU A 218 1.46 -14.09 13.79
N GLY A 219 2.16 -15.21 13.98
CA GLY A 219 2.01 -16.09 15.12
C GLY A 219 2.40 -15.41 16.44
N LYS A 220 2.13 -16.08 17.56
CA LYS A 220 2.51 -15.55 18.88
C LYS A 220 4.01 -15.25 18.96
N GLY A 221 4.37 -14.04 19.41
CA GLY A 221 5.75 -13.60 19.54
C GLY A 221 6.51 -13.41 18.22
N ALA A 222 5.84 -13.56 17.07
CA ALA A 222 6.46 -13.35 15.76
C ALA A 222 6.80 -11.87 15.55
N LYS A 223 7.89 -11.60 14.83
CA LYS A 223 8.36 -10.25 14.51
C LYS A 223 8.59 -10.11 13.02
N LEU A 224 8.01 -9.08 12.42
CA LEU A 224 8.23 -8.73 11.02
C LEU A 224 8.67 -7.28 10.88
N ARG A 225 9.73 -7.05 10.11
CA ARG A 225 10.08 -5.74 9.57
C ARG A 225 9.75 -5.76 8.09
N LEU A 226 8.94 -4.81 7.64
CA LEU A 226 8.48 -4.70 6.25
C LEU A 226 8.83 -3.32 5.70
N ALA A 227 9.67 -3.29 4.66
CA ALA A 227 9.81 -2.13 3.80
C ALA A 227 8.95 -2.30 2.55
N SER A 228 8.37 -1.22 2.04
CA SER A 228 7.66 -1.24 0.77
C SER A 228 7.87 0.08 0.02
N ILE A 229 8.49 0.01 -1.14
CA ILE A 229 8.73 1.18 -1.99
C ILE A 229 8.01 0.97 -3.32
N GLN A 230 7.09 1.90 -3.63
CA GLN A 230 6.34 1.88 -4.87
C GLN A 230 6.80 3.04 -5.76
N GLU A 231 7.33 2.69 -6.94
CA GLU A 231 7.85 3.59 -7.96
C GLU A 231 7.23 3.29 -9.34
N LEU A 232 5.93 3.10 -9.37
CA LEU A 232 5.21 2.79 -10.61
C LEU A 232 5.20 3.98 -11.58
N PRO A 233 5.18 3.74 -12.90
CA PRO A 233 5.00 4.77 -13.91
C PRO A 233 3.67 5.54 -13.76
N GLU A 234 3.63 6.76 -14.32
CA GLU A 234 2.45 7.64 -14.22
C GLU A 234 1.24 7.21 -15.06
N ASP A 235 1.33 6.15 -15.84
CA ASP A 235 0.21 5.53 -16.58
C ASP A 235 -0.43 4.37 -15.83
N VAL A 236 0.10 3.99 -14.66
CA VAL A 236 -0.40 2.89 -13.84
C VAL A 236 -1.44 3.38 -12.82
N VAL A 237 -2.51 2.62 -12.67
CA VAL A 237 -3.45 2.66 -11.55
C VAL A 237 -3.09 1.55 -10.58
N TYR A 238 -2.89 1.88 -9.31
CA TYR A 238 -2.46 0.95 -8.28
C TYR A 238 -3.49 0.85 -7.15
N LEU A 239 -3.96 -0.37 -6.89
CA LEU A 239 -4.97 -0.67 -5.87
C LEU A 239 -4.39 -1.66 -4.83
N PRO A 240 -3.51 -1.20 -3.91
CA PRO A 240 -2.98 -2.07 -2.87
C PRO A 240 -3.97 -2.24 -1.71
N VAL A 241 -4.14 -3.47 -1.27
CA VAL A 241 -4.82 -3.83 -0.03
C VAL A 241 -3.84 -4.59 0.86
N ARG A 242 -3.60 -4.09 2.07
CA ARG A 242 -2.73 -4.73 3.05
C ARG A 242 -3.56 -5.13 4.26
N ARG A 243 -3.40 -6.37 4.70
CA ARG A 243 -4.02 -6.87 5.91
C ARG A 243 -2.98 -7.54 6.79
N HIS A 244 -3.00 -7.18 8.06
CA HIS A 244 -2.07 -7.71 9.05
C HIS A 244 -2.86 -8.25 10.25
N ASP A 245 -2.77 -9.56 10.49
CA ASP A 245 -3.42 -10.26 11.59
C ASP A 245 -2.37 -10.62 12.65
N PHE A 246 -2.61 -10.21 13.90
CA PHE A 246 -1.61 -10.26 14.98
C PHE A 246 -1.94 -11.31 16.03
N GLY A 247 -1.04 -12.27 16.24
CA GLY A 247 -1.02 -13.15 17.39
C GLY A 247 -0.54 -12.44 18.68
N ALA A 248 -0.63 -13.12 19.82
CA ALA A 248 -0.22 -12.53 21.09
C ALA A 248 1.27 -12.15 21.10
N ASN A 249 1.60 -10.96 21.60
CA ASN A 249 2.95 -10.40 21.67
C ASN A 249 3.70 -10.36 20.33
N SER A 250 3.01 -10.44 19.20
CA SER A 250 3.64 -10.26 17.89
C SER A 250 3.89 -8.77 17.59
N GLU A 251 4.84 -8.50 16.70
CA GLU A 251 5.26 -7.14 16.36
C GLU A 251 5.45 -6.99 14.86
N LEU A 252 4.85 -5.92 14.29
CA LEU A 252 5.09 -5.46 12.93
C LEU A 252 5.67 -4.06 12.94
N GLN A 253 6.81 -3.89 12.27
CA GLN A 253 7.33 -2.58 11.89
C GLN A 253 7.22 -2.45 10.37
N ILE A 254 6.44 -1.49 9.89
CA ILE A 254 6.27 -1.23 8.46
C ILE A 254 6.68 0.20 8.13
N ALA A 255 7.54 0.33 7.12
CA ALA A 255 7.88 1.60 6.49
C ALA A 255 7.55 1.51 5.01
N ALA A 256 6.67 2.39 4.52
CA ALA A 256 6.22 2.35 3.13
C ALA A 256 6.32 3.72 2.45
N ALA A 257 6.61 3.71 1.14
CA ALA A 257 6.65 4.90 0.30
C ALA A 257 5.84 4.71 -0.98
N GLN A 258 4.84 5.57 -1.18
CA GLN A 258 4.01 5.64 -2.37
C GLN A 258 4.45 6.84 -3.20
N ILE A 259 5.23 6.61 -4.25
CA ILE A 259 5.91 7.68 -5.00
C ILE A 259 5.37 7.80 -6.42
N GLY A 260 5.17 6.67 -7.08
CA GLY A 260 4.72 6.58 -8.45
C GLY A 260 3.22 6.40 -8.59
N ALA A 261 2.80 5.88 -9.74
CA ALA A 261 1.44 5.68 -10.22
C ALA A 261 0.66 6.99 -10.46
N ARG A 262 -0.25 6.96 -11.42
CA ARG A 262 -1.18 8.07 -11.68
C ARG A 262 -2.24 8.18 -10.60
N LEU A 263 -2.78 7.03 -10.20
CA LEU A 263 -3.77 6.90 -9.16
C LEU A 263 -3.36 5.75 -8.22
N VAL A 264 -3.27 6.05 -6.93
CA VAL A 264 -3.15 5.04 -5.88
C VAL A 264 -4.40 5.11 -5.01
N ARG A 265 -5.09 3.98 -4.83
CA ARG A 265 -6.10 3.82 -3.81
C ARG A 265 -5.73 2.66 -2.90
N GLY A 266 -5.07 3.00 -1.81
CA GLY A 266 -4.55 2.04 -0.84
C GLY A 266 -5.46 1.85 0.37
N ARG A 267 -5.52 0.60 0.86
CA ARG A 267 -6.16 0.24 2.11
C ARG A 267 -5.20 -0.58 2.96
N ILE A 268 -5.13 -0.26 4.25
CA ILE A 268 -4.35 -0.99 5.24
C ILE A 268 -5.25 -1.34 6.43
N ASP A 269 -5.31 -2.62 6.78
CA ASP A 269 -6.06 -3.13 7.93
C ASP A 269 -5.12 -3.81 8.92
N HIS A 270 -5.02 -3.27 10.15
CA HIS A 270 -4.31 -3.89 11.26
C HIS A 270 -5.31 -4.51 12.23
N GLN A 271 -5.30 -5.83 12.36
CA GLN A 271 -6.17 -6.61 13.26
C GLN A 271 -5.38 -7.05 14.51
N LEU A 272 -5.23 -6.16 15.50
CA LEU A 272 -4.51 -6.42 16.73
C LEU A 272 -5.37 -7.25 17.69
N ALA A 273 -5.63 -8.52 17.35
CA ALA A 273 -6.45 -9.43 18.12
C ALA A 273 -5.67 -10.11 19.26
N GLY A 274 -4.36 -10.31 19.09
CA GLY A 274 -3.51 -10.90 20.11
C GLY A 274 -3.15 -9.92 21.23
N ASN A 275 -3.25 -10.35 22.48
CA ASN A 275 -2.85 -9.52 23.63
C ASN A 275 -1.38 -9.12 23.54
N GLY A 276 -1.07 -7.85 23.82
CA GLY A 276 0.29 -7.32 23.78
C GLY A 276 0.88 -7.17 22.37
N SER A 277 0.10 -7.38 21.31
CA SER A 277 0.57 -7.18 19.94
C SER A 277 0.84 -5.71 19.64
N LYS A 278 1.78 -5.48 18.70
CA LYS A 278 2.27 -4.13 18.40
C LYS A 278 2.39 -3.91 16.91
N VAL A 279 1.97 -2.73 16.47
CA VAL A 279 2.26 -2.22 15.12
C VAL A 279 2.89 -0.84 15.19
N ARG A 280 3.97 -0.64 14.44
CA ARG A 280 4.50 0.67 14.09
C ARG A 280 4.47 0.80 12.57
N GLN A 281 3.68 1.75 12.08
CA GLN A 281 3.61 2.08 10.66
C GLN A 281 4.12 3.50 10.43
N VAL A 282 5.00 3.65 9.46
CA VAL A 282 5.40 4.96 8.94
C VAL A 282 5.24 4.93 7.43
N GLU A 283 4.46 5.86 6.88
CA GLU A 283 4.16 5.89 5.46
C GLU A 283 4.37 7.27 4.85
N VAL A 284 4.97 7.30 3.65
CA VAL A 284 5.12 8.48 2.82
C VAL A 284 4.26 8.38 1.57
N LEU A 285 3.58 9.47 1.25
CA LEU A 285 2.96 9.70 -0.03
C LEU A 285 3.64 10.90 -0.68
N PHE A 286 4.23 10.72 -1.86
CA PHE A 286 4.74 11.84 -2.63
C PHE A 286 4.07 11.89 -4.01
N ALA A 287 3.08 12.76 -4.17
CA ALA A 287 2.38 12.95 -5.43
C ALA A 287 2.77 14.28 -6.08
N GLY A 288 3.09 14.24 -7.36
CA GLY A 288 3.39 15.40 -8.21
C GLY A 288 2.45 15.47 -9.41
N GLY A 289 2.61 16.51 -10.25
CA GLY A 289 1.82 16.67 -11.48
C GLY A 289 0.32 16.64 -11.23
N GLU A 290 -0.37 15.65 -11.78
CA GLU A 290 -1.82 15.40 -11.62
C GLU A 290 -2.11 14.10 -10.86
N GLN A 291 -1.11 13.50 -10.22
CA GLN A 291 -1.26 12.26 -9.47
C GLN A 291 -2.31 12.38 -8.36
N LEU A 292 -2.99 11.27 -8.10
CA LEU A 292 -3.96 11.15 -7.01
C LEU A 292 -3.58 9.98 -6.12
N HIS A 293 -3.28 10.26 -4.85
CA HIS A 293 -3.00 9.24 -3.85
C HIS A 293 -4.05 9.28 -2.75
N ASP A 294 -4.75 8.18 -2.56
CA ASP A 294 -5.75 7.97 -1.50
C ASP A 294 -5.32 6.78 -0.65
N LEU A 295 -5.01 7.01 0.61
CA LEU A 295 -4.64 5.97 1.57
C LEU A 295 -5.62 5.97 2.74
N THR A 296 -6.10 4.78 3.09
CA THR A 296 -6.94 4.58 4.27
C THR A 296 -6.35 3.51 5.16
N THR A 297 -6.09 3.83 6.43
CA THR A 297 -5.58 2.89 7.44
C THR A 297 -6.64 2.63 8.50
N TYR A 298 -6.92 1.36 8.75
CA TYR A 298 -7.78 0.90 9.85
C TYR A 298 -6.92 0.13 10.86
N SER A 299 -7.08 0.42 12.14
CA SER A 299 -6.49 -0.36 13.22
C SER A 299 -7.56 -0.77 14.23
N LEU A 300 -7.77 -2.07 14.36
CA LEU A 300 -8.70 -2.65 15.33
C LEU A 300 -7.90 -3.23 16.50
N HIS A 301 -8.02 -2.64 17.67
CA HIS A 301 -7.37 -3.05 18.91
C HIS A 301 -8.27 -3.97 19.73
N ALA A 302 -8.47 -5.21 19.25
CA ALA A 302 -9.38 -6.17 19.90
C ALA A 302 -8.75 -6.92 21.08
N GLY A 303 -7.41 -7.05 21.09
CA GLY A 303 -6.64 -7.63 22.20
C GLY A 303 -6.35 -6.62 23.30
N GLU A 304 -5.98 -7.12 24.49
CA GLU A 304 -5.55 -6.27 25.60
C GLU A 304 -4.11 -5.79 25.46
N LYS A 305 -3.81 -4.57 25.96
CA LYS A 305 -2.45 -3.97 25.98
C LYS A 305 -1.78 -3.92 24.61
N THR A 306 -2.58 -3.72 23.58
CA THR A 306 -2.08 -3.57 22.21
C THR A 306 -1.50 -2.17 21.98
N VAL A 307 -0.52 -2.07 21.10
CA VAL A 307 0.13 -0.80 20.76
C VAL A 307 0.00 -0.54 19.27
N GLY A 308 -0.48 0.67 18.91
CA GLY A 308 -0.54 1.16 17.53
C GLY A 308 0.11 2.54 17.42
N ASP A 309 1.23 2.64 16.71
CA ASP A 309 1.89 3.92 16.39
C ASP A 309 1.90 4.08 14.87
N LEU A 310 0.93 4.86 14.36
CA LEU A 310 0.65 4.98 12.94
C LEU A 310 0.92 6.41 12.49
N LEU A 311 1.84 6.59 11.54
CA LEU A 311 2.24 7.89 11.02
C LEU A 311 2.21 7.88 9.49
N ALA A 312 1.41 8.76 8.90
CA ALA A 312 1.41 9.02 7.45
C ALA A 312 1.83 10.46 7.17
N LYS A 313 2.75 10.64 6.21
CA LYS A 313 3.23 11.94 5.77
C LYS A 313 3.09 12.07 4.26
N GLY A 314 2.36 13.10 3.82
CA GLY A 314 2.16 13.39 2.40
C GLY A 314 2.91 14.63 1.94
N ILE A 315 3.45 14.59 0.72
CA ILE A 315 3.97 15.75 -0.02
C ILE A 315 3.23 15.84 -1.34
N PHE A 316 2.71 17.04 -1.65
CA PHE A 316 1.88 17.24 -2.81
C PHE A 316 2.32 18.47 -3.60
N ALA A 317 2.67 18.26 -4.88
CA ALA A 317 3.17 19.28 -5.80
C ALA A 317 2.34 19.37 -7.07
N GLY A 318 2.45 20.48 -7.80
CA GLY A 318 1.68 20.69 -9.03
C GLY A 318 0.17 20.77 -8.74
N LYS A 319 -0.63 19.94 -9.41
CA LYS A 319 -2.08 19.79 -9.20
C LYS A 319 -2.43 18.49 -8.45
N ALA A 320 -1.44 17.82 -7.87
CA ALA A 320 -1.63 16.56 -7.20
C ALA A 320 -2.66 16.64 -6.06
N ARG A 321 -3.34 15.53 -5.84
CA ARG A 321 -4.33 15.38 -4.76
C ARG A 321 -3.96 14.21 -3.87
N GLY A 322 -4.00 14.44 -2.55
CA GLY A 322 -3.71 13.43 -1.55
C GLY A 322 -4.79 13.35 -0.48
N PHE A 323 -5.21 12.13 -0.19
CA PHE A 323 -6.18 11.84 0.86
C PHE A 323 -5.55 10.83 1.81
N VAL A 324 -5.38 11.25 3.07
CA VAL A 324 -4.85 10.38 4.12
C VAL A 324 -5.96 10.24 5.15
N LYS A 325 -6.39 9.00 5.38
CA LYS A 325 -7.55 8.71 6.22
C LYS A 325 -7.20 7.57 7.15
N GLY A 326 -7.66 7.65 8.39
CA GLY A 326 -7.42 6.58 9.34
C GLY A 326 -8.52 6.44 10.39
N VAL A 327 -8.74 5.20 10.81
CA VAL A 327 -9.65 4.87 11.92
C VAL A 327 -8.93 3.97 12.89
N THR A 328 -8.83 4.40 14.13
CA THR A 328 -8.47 3.54 15.25
C THR A 328 -9.73 3.14 16.00
N THR A 329 -9.98 1.84 16.09
CA THR A 329 -11.12 1.27 16.83
C THR A 329 -10.62 0.52 18.05
N ILE A 330 -11.12 0.89 19.23
CA ILE A 330 -10.81 0.25 20.52
C ILE A 330 -12.12 -0.25 21.12
N PRO A 331 -12.51 -1.50 20.84
CA PRO A 331 -13.72 -2.11 21.40
C PRO A 331 -13.54 -2.38 22.89
N ARG A 332 -14.59 -2.77 23.60
CA ARG A 332 -14.55 -3.05 25.04
C ARG A 332 -13.51 -4.10 25.46
N SER A 333 -13.12 -4.99 24.56
CA SER A 333 -12.07 -5.98 24.80
C SER A 333 -10.65 -5.39 24.81
N GLY A 334 -10.42 -4.21 24.23
CA GLY A 334 -9.11 -3.59 24.05
C GLY A 334 -8.56 -2.85 25.27
N ARG A 335 -8.64 -3.45 26.45
CA ARG A 335 -8.16 -2.85 27.70
C ARG A 335 -6.67 -2.56 27.67
N GLY A 336 -6.24 -1.40 28.17
CA GLY A 336 -4.83 -1.01 28.24
C GLY A 336 -4.19 -0.73 26.87
N THR A 337 -4.99 -0.47 25.83
CA THR A 337 -4.48 -0.08 24.51
C THR A 337 -3.76 1.25 24.57
N ASN A 338 -2.64 1.35 23.86
CA ASN A 338 -1.90 2.58 23.61
C ASN A 338 -1.84 2.82 22.09
N SER A 339 -2.57 3.84 21.60
CA SER A 339 -2.64 4.12 20.17
C SER A 339 -2.43 5.60 19.86
N TYR A 340 -1.70 5.84 18.77
CA TYR A 340 -1.53 7.14 18.14
C TYR A 340 -1.71 7.04 16.62
N LEU A 341 -2.46 7.99 16.04
CA LEU A 341 -2.68 8.12 14.60
C LEU A 341 -2.28 9.53 14.14
N GLY A 342 -1.19 9.64 13.40
CA GLY A 342 -0.69 10.91 12.84
C GLY A 342 -0.85 10.98 11.33
N GLU A 343 -1.47 12.06 10.82
CA GLU A 343 -1.71 12.29 9.39
C GLU A 343 -1.31 13.70 9.00
N PHE A 344 -0.23 13.84 8.24
CA PHE A 344 0.35 15.14 7.93
C PHE A 344 0.55 15.34 6.43
N GLY A 345 0.16 16.51 5.91
CA GLY A 345 0.32 16.87 4.50
C GLY A 345 1.08 18.17 4.30
N MET A 346 2.10 18.17 3.45
CA MET A 346 2.83 19.35 3.03
C MET A 346 2.48 19.69 1.59
N LEU A 347 1.99 20.91 1.35
CA LEU A 347 1.64 21.41 0.03
C LEU A 347 2.80 22.25 -0.53
N LEU A 348 3.39 21.80 -1.64
CA LEU A 348 4.47 22.51 -2.31
C LEU A 348 3.96 23.53 -3.35
N SER A 349 2.70 23.43 -3.76
CA SER A 349 2.09 24.35 -4.72
C SER A 349 0.70 24.82 -4.26
N LYS A 350 0.24 25.98 -4.77
CA LYS A 350 -1.09 26.51 -4.50
C LYS A 350 -2.23 25.69 -5.11
N THR A 351 -1.93 24.89 -6.12
CA THR A 351 -2.89 24.06 -6.85
C THR A 351 -3.00 22.65 -6.30
N ALA A 352 -2.01 22.18 -5.53
CA ALA A 352 -2.09 20.90 -4.81
C ALA A 352 -3.17 20.92 -3.73
N ARG A 353 -3.72 19.77 -3.46
CA ARG A 353 -4.76 19.56 -2.44
C ARG A 353 -4.45 18.33 -1.60
N SER A 354 -4.66 18.44 -0.30
CA SER A 354 -4.60 17.29 0.60
C SER A 354 -5.69 17.39 1.65
N VAL A 355 -6.19 16.23 2.08
CA VAL A 355 -7.15 16.10 3.18
C VAL A 355 -6.66 15.01 4.12
N ALA A 356 -6.59 15.31 5.41
CA ALA A 356 -6.29 14.35 6.47
C ALA A 356 -7.54 14.16 7.34
N ILE A 357 -7.96 12.90 7.56
CA ILE A 357 -9.20 12.59 8.29
C ILE A 357 -8.93 11.49 9.32
N PRO A 358 -8.26 11.79 10.44
CA PRO A 358 -8.09 10.82 11.51
C PRO A 358 -9.37 10.68 12.34
N SER A 359 -9.72 9.44 12.70
CA SER A 359 -10.91 9.11 13.48
C SER A 359 -10.57 8.14 14.62
N LEU A 360 -11.21 8.31 15.77
CA LEU A 360 -11.11 7.42 16.92
C LEU A 360 -12.51 6.92 17.31
N TRP A 361 -12.67 5.60 17.36
CA TRP A 361 -13.88 4.93 17.82
C TRP A 361 -13.55 4.11 19.07
N ILE A 362 -13.88 4.65 20.26
CA ILE A 362 -13.41 4.11 21.54
C ILE A 362 -14.61 3.74 22.40
N ASP A 363 -14.80 2.44 22.61
CA ASP A 363 -15.78 1.88 23.53
C ASP A 363 -15.16 1.43 24.87
N GLN A 364 -13.81 1.39 24.95
CA GLN A 364 -13.07 0.95 26.12
C GLN A 364 -12.67 2.13 27.01
N PRO A 365 -13.17 2.20 28.27
CA PRO A 365 -12.83 3.28 29.19
C PRO A 365 -11.38 3.23 29.75
N ASP A 366 -10.80 2.01 29.83
CA ASP A 366 -9.47 1.77 30.42
C ASP A 366 -8.38 1.67 29.33
N CYS A 367 -8.37 2.54 28.33
CA CYS A 367 -7.24 2.64 27.41
C CYS A 367 -6.11 3.48 28.05
N GLU A 368 -4.86 3.08 27.84
CA GLU A 368 -3.68 3.82 28.33
C GLU A 368 -3.55 5.16 27.59
N ARG A 369 -3.73 5.10 26.25
CA ARG A 369 -3.69 6.26 25.37
C ARG A 369 -4.52 5.99 24.13
N ALA A 370 -5.29 6.98 23.72
CA ALA A 370 -5.88 7.04 22.39
C ALA A 370 -5.78 8.48 21.90
N ALA A 371 -4.95 8.73 20.91
CA ALA A 371 -4.70 10.07 20.41
C ALA A 371 -4.56 10.08 18.88
N HIS A 372 -4.92 11.21 18.30
CA HIS A 372 -4.60 11.48 16.90
C HIS A 372 -4.05 12.90 16.73
N GLY A 373 -3.37 13.14 15.62
CA GLY A 373 -2.94 14.47 15.20
C GLY A 373 -2.96 14.59 13.68
N SER A 374 -3.40 15.73 13.17
CA SER A 374 -3.34 15.99 11.74
C SER A 374 -3.04 17.45 11.44
N SER A 375 -2.32 17.69 10.36
CA SER A 375 -2.18 19.01 9.77
C SER A 375 -1.90 18.93 8.28
N VAL A 376 -2.45 19.91 7.55
CA VAL A 376 -2.17 20.09 6.12
C VAL A 376 -1.87 21.58 5.89
N GLY A 377 -0.73 21.86 5.27
CA GLY A 377 -0.34 23.25 5.01
C GLY A 377 0.85 23.39 4.07
N PRO A 378 1.14 24.60 3.59
CA PRO A 378 2.37 24.90 2.85
C PRO A 378 3.59 24.85 3.76
N ILE A 379 4.78 24.91 3.18
CA ILE A 379 6.01 25.13 3.94
C ILE A 379 5.90 26.46 4.68
N ASP A 380 6.25 26.46 5.98
CA ASP A 380 6.24 27.67 6.81
C ASP A 380 7.26 28.70 6.28
N PRO A 381 6.82 29.91 5.90
CA PRO A 381 7.71 30.96 5.43
C PRO A 381 8.79 31.35 6.44
N ASN A 382 8.53 31.21 7.74
CA ASN A 382 9.50 31.51 8.78
C ASN A 382 10.66 30.50 8.80
N GLN A 383 10.39 29.24 8.50
CA GLN A 383 11.44 28.22 8.36
C GLN A 383 12.33 28.53 7.14
N ILE A 384 11.72 28.92 6.01
CA ILE A 384 12.46 29.35 4.82
C ILE A 384 13.33 30.56 5.15
N PHE A 385 12.76 31.58 5.78
CA PHE A 385 13.47 32.80 6.19
C PHE A 385 14.66 32.48 7.10
N TYR A 386 14.48 31.62 8.11
CA TYR A 386 15.54 31.22 9.03
C TYR A 386 16.71 30.56 8.32
N LEU A 387 16.45 29.61 7.41
CA LEU A 387 17.50 28.92 6.67
C LEU A 387 18.22 29.86 5.69
N ARG A 388 17.49 30.77 5.04
CA ARG A 388 18.08 31.81 4.18
C ARG A 388 18.97 32.76 4.97
N ALA A 389 18.58 33.13 6.18
CA ALA A 389 19.41 33.96 7.07
C ALA A 389 20.71 33.23 7.50
N ARG A 390 20.79 31.91 7.32
CA ARG A 390 21.99 31.09 7.55
C ARG A 390 22.80 30.82 6.28
N GLY A 391 22.43 31.46 5.17
CA GLY A 391 23.21 31.43 3.91
C GLY A 391 22.69 30.47 2.85
N LEU A 392 21.59 29.74 3.08
CA LEU A 392 21.00 28.89 2.04
C LEU A 392 20.22 29.75 1.02
N THR A 393 20.25 29.33 -0.22
CA THR A 393 19.29 29.82 -1.23
C THR A 393 17.86 29.39 -0.89
N GLU A 394 16.87 30.02 -1.48
CA GLU A 394 15.47 29.62 -1.25
C GLU A 394 15.20 28.16 -1.68
N ALA A 395 15.81 27.73 -2.80
CA ALA A 395 15.68 26.35 -3.29
C ALA A 395 16.29 25.33 -2.29
N GLU A 396 17.49 25.60 -1.79
CA GLU A 396 18.17 24.77 -0.79
C GLU A 396 17.38 24.74 0.52
N ALA A 397 16.85 25.87 0.98
CA ALA A 397 16.04 25.95 2.19
C ALA A 397 14.77 25.09 2.06
N ARG A 398 14.04 25.22 0.96
CA ARG A 398 12.85 24.37 0.67
C ARG A 398 13.19 22.90 0.62
N ARG A 399 14.26 22.53 -0.10
CA ARG A 399 14.73 21.15 -0.20
C ARG A 399 15.07 20.57 1.16
N THR A 400 15.80 21.32 1.99
CA THR A 400 16.19 20.89 3.33
C THR A 400 14.97 20.64 4.23
N ILE A 401 13.97 21.53 4.20
CA ILE A 401 12.74 21.38 4.99
C ILE A 401 11.98 20.12 4.55
N VAL A 402 11.82 19.92 3.25
CA VAL A 402 11.05 18.78 2.70
C VAL A 402 11.74 17.46 3.02
N MET A 403 13.06 17.37 2.80
CA MET A 403 13.82 16.15 3.10
C MET A 403 13.81 15.86 4.61
N GLY A 404 13.97 16.87 5.47
CA GLY A 404 13.87 16.71 6.92
C GLY A 404 12.46 16.29 7.37
N TYR A 405 11.41 16.72 6.67
CA TYR A 405 10.05 16.27 6.95
C TYR A 405 9.85 14.77 6.62
N LEU A 406 10.53 14.25 5.61
CA LEU A 406 10.49 12.85 5.19
C LEU A 406 11.42 11.92 5.98
N GLU A 407 12.50 12.46 6.56
CA GLU A 407 13.53 11.67 7.22
C GLU A 407 13.02 10.66 8.25
N PRO A 408 12.00 10.93 9.08
CA PRO A 408 11.46 9.93 10.01
C PRO A 408 10.95 8.64 9.34
N VAL A 409 10.53 8.72 8.08
CA VAL A 409 10.08 7.56 7.31
C VAL A 409 11.29 6.82 6.75
N VAL A 410 12.21 7.55 6.15
CA VAL A 410 13.45 6.98 5.60
C VAL A 410 14.23 6.26 6.70
N ALA A 411 14.36 6.87 7.88
CA ALA A 411 15.01 6.27 9.04
C ALA A 411 14.27 5.05 9.62
N ALA A 412 13.00 4.85 9.29
CA ALA A 412 12.22 3.68 9.72
C ALA A 412 12.40 2.47 8.80
N LEU A 413 13.00 2.64 7.61
CA LEU A 413 13.30 1.51 6.72
C LEU A 413 14.27 0.53 7.40
N PRO A 414 14.05 -0.77 7.23
CA PRO A 414 14.82 -1.80 7.92
C PRO A 414 16.25 -1.95 7.39
N LEU A 415 16.54 -1.50 6.17
CA LEU A 415 17.82 -1.63 5.50
C LEU A 415 18.39 -0.26 5.13
N GLU A 416 19.69 -0.08 5.35
CA GLU A 416 20.37 1.18 5.07
C GLU A 416 20.41 1.49 3.57
N GLU A 417 20.67 0.48 2.74
CA GLU A 417 20.64 0.62 1.28
C GLU A 417 19.29 1.07 0.73
N GLU A 418 18.20 0.54 1.27
CA GLU A 418 16.84 0.96 0.90
C GLU A 418 16.57 2.39 1.35
N ALA A 419 17.04 2.76 2.53
CA ALA A 419 16.92 4.12 3.05
C ALA A 419 17.68 5.12 2.15
N ASP A 420 18.87 4.78 1.71
CA ASP A 420 19.67 5.62 0.81
C ASP A 420 19.02 5.72 -0.57
N ARG A 421 18.58 4.59 -1.14
CA ARG A 421 17.82 4.58 -2.39
C ARG A 421 16.56 5.44 -2.29
N LEU A 422 15.78 5.30 -1.21
CA LEU A 422 14.58 6.10 -1.02
C LEU A 422 14.90 7.60 -0.92
N ARG A 423 16.01 7.99 -0.23
CA ARG A 423 16.45 9.38 -0.20
C ARG A 423 16.76 9.92 -1.59
N GLU A 424 17.46 9.15 -2.43
CA GLU A 424 17.77 9.53 -3.80
C GLU A 424 16.50 9.72 -4.66
N VAL A 425 15.57 8.76 -4.60
CA VAL A 425 14.32 8.81 -5.36
C VAL A 425 13.45 10.00 -4.91
N LEU A 426 13.32 10.23 -3.61
CA LEU A 426 12.59 11.37 -3.07
C LEU A 426 13.24 12.71 -3.45
N ALA A 427 14.57 12.78 -3.41
CA ALA A 427 15.30 13.97 -3.83
C ALA A 427 15.11 14.26 -5.32
N ALA A 428 15.24 13.26 -6.19
CA ALA A 428 15.04 13.42 -7.63
C ALA A 428 13.61 13.87 -7.96
N LYS A 429 12.60 13.28 -7.30
CA LYS A 429 11.20 13.67 -7.49
C LYS A 429 10.92 15.10 -7.00
N LEU A 430 11.55 15.51 -5.89
CA LEU A 430 11.44 16.87 -5.36
C LEU A 430 12.07 17.88 -6.31
N ASP A 431 13.26 17.60 -6.83
CA ASP A 431 13.94 18.47 -7.79
C ASP A 431 13.14 18.63 -9.07
N ALA A 432 12.53 17.55 -9.59
CA ALA A 432 11.62 17.59 -10.73
C ALA A 432 10.36 18.43 -10.44
N ALA A 433 9.77 18.33 -9.24
CA ALA A 433 8.62 19.13 -8.84
C ALA A 433 8.95 20.63 -8.76
N PHE A 434 10.11 21.00 -8.26
CA PHE A 434 10.56 22.41 -8.23
C PHE A 434 10.88 22.95 -9.62
N ALA A 435 11.50 22.16 -10.49
CA ALA A 435 11.76 22.53 -11.87
C ALA A 435 10.45 22.80 -12.64
N ALA A 436 9.45 21.93 -12.48
CA ALA A 436 8.13 22.11 -13.08
C ALA A 436 7.41 23.38 -12.59
N GLN A 437 7.52 23.72 -11.30
CA GLN A 437 6.97 24.95 -10.75
C GLN A 437 7.64 26.20 -11.35
N SER A 438 8.97 26.17 -11.47
CA SER A 438 9.74 27.28 -12.06
C SER A 438 9.37 27.52 -13.53
N ALA A 439 9.23 26.44 -14.31
CA ALA A 439 8.81 26.50 -15.70
C ALA A 439 7.39 27.07 -15.86
N ALA A 440 6.44 26.63 -15.01
CA ALA A 440 5.07 27.14 -15.00
C ALA A 440 5.00 28.63 -14.63
N ALA A 441 5.83 29.08 -13.67
CA ALA A 441 5.90 30.50 -13.30
C ALA A 441 6.47 31.36 -14.44
N ALA A 442 7.50 30.87 -15.17
CA ALA A 442 8.09 31.55 -16.30
C ALA A 442 7.14 31.66 -17.50
N SER A 443 6.24 30.69 -17.72
CA SER A 443 5.26 30.70 -18.79
C SER A 443 4.03 31.57 -18.49
N ALA A 444 3.82 31.98 -17.24
CA ALA A 444 2.71 32.81 -16.78
C ALA A 444 3.09 34.31 -16.66
N ALA A 445 4.38 34.64 -16.74
CA ALA A 445 4.94 36.00 -16.71
C ALA A 445 5.15 36.54 -18.10
#